data_c55ff34f0a95e1f509bae8e4c6df0bbf
#
_entry.id   c55ff34f0a95e1f509bae8e4c6df0bbf
#
_cell.length_a   1.000
_cell.length_b   1.000
_cell.length_c   1.000
_cell.angle_alpha   90.00
_cell.angle_beta   90.00
_cell.angle_gamma   90.00
#
_symmetry.space_group_name_H-M   'P 1'
#
loop_
_entity.id
_entity.type
_entity.pdbx_description
1 polymer ?
#
loop_
_entity_poly.entity_id
_entity_poly.type
_entity_poly.pdbx_seq_one_letter_code
_entity_poly.pdbx_strand_id
1 'polypeptide(L)'
;MTSRSDVLDEAPKQSRPDDTAPSATLGGERKRSVEQITLLLFIVVPFLALVAAVPLAWGWGVSWLDLGLLVFFYFLGCHGITIGFHRHFTHGSFKAKRPLKIALAIAGSMAVEGPLVRWVADHRKHHKFSDAEGDPHSPWRYGETIPALIKGLWWAHIGWMFDEEQTPQEKYAPDLIKDPAMRAISRQFVLWTAVSLGLPALIGGLATMSWWGAFTGFFWGSLVRVALLHHVTWSINSICHAVGKRPFKSRDRSGNVWWLAVLSCGESWHNLHHADPTSARHGVERWQVDSSARLIRWFEQLGWAYDVRWPSRSRIDSRRVAPDGAAPRGKEPAEAA
;
A
#
# COMPACT_ATOMS: atom_id res chain seq x y z
N MET A 1 -46.03 10.55 -46.94
CA MET A 1 -45.87 11.01 -45.52
C MET A 1 -45.73 9.76 -44.67
N THR A 2 -44.50 9.31 -44.46
CA THR A 2 -44.18 8.13 -43.64
C THR A 2 -43.41 8.63 -42.43
N SER A 3 -44.03 8.41 -41.28
CA SER A 3 -43.55 8.72 -39.94
C SER A 3 -42.22 8.00 -39.64
N ARG A 4 -41.20 8.77 -39.29
CA ARG A 4 -39.99 8.26 -38.60
C ARG A 4 -40.36 8.10 -37.15
N SER A 5 -40.48 6.88 -36.66
CA SER A 5 -40.55 6.53 -35.25
C SER A 5 -39.17 6.14 -34.73
N ASP A 6 -38.81 6.76 -33.68
CA ASP A 6 -37.68 6.71 -32.79
C ASP A 6 -37.09 5.32 -32.59
N VAL A 7 -35.84 5.15 -33.03
CA VAL A 7 -34.95 4.10 -32.52
C VAL A 7 -34.24 4.75 -31.31
N LEU A 8 -34.76 4.48 -30.13
CA LEU A 8 -34.04 4.74 -28.89
C LEU A 8 -32.91 3.72 -28.79
N ASP A 9 -31.68 4.20 -28.89
CA ASP A 9 -30.49 3.44 -28.57
C ASP A 9 -30.59 2.89 -27.12
N GLU A 10 -30.95 1.62 -26.98
CA GLU A 10 -30.77 0.92 -25.70
C GLU A 10 -29.27 0.81 -25.44
N ALA A 11 -28.82 1.51 -24.39
CA ALA A 11 -27.49 1.30 -23.83
C ALA A 11 -27.28 -0.21 -23.56
N PRO A 12 -26.11 -0.79 -23.86
CA PRO A 12 -25.87 -2.20 -23.66
C PRO A 12 -26.08 -2.55 -22.18
N LYS A 13 -27.05 -3.43 -21.92
CA LYS A 13 -27.28 -4.03 -20.61
C LYS A 13 -25.98 -4.66 -20.17
N GLN A 14 -25.35 -4.12 -19.14
CA GLN A 14 -24.24 -4.78 -18.46
C GLN A 14 -24.70 -6.17 -18.02
N SER A 15 -24.16 -7.20 -18.63
CA SER A 15 -24.38 -8.59 -18.24
C SER A 15 -23.88 -8.74 -16.80
N ARG A 16 -24.75 -9.20 -15.90
CA ARG A 16 -24.32 -9.67 -14.58
C ARG A 16 -23.20 -10.67 -14.78
N PRO A 17 -22.14 -10.67 -13.95
CA PRO A 17 -21.13 -11.69 -13.99
C PRO A 17 -21.79 -13.06 -13.94
N ASP A 18 -21.43 -13.93 -14.87
CA ASP A 18 -21.91 -15.30 -14.93
C ASP A 18 -21.47 -16.01 -13.65
N ASP A 19 -22.43 -16.35 -12.78
CA ASP A 19 -22.20 -17.08 -11.51
C ASP A 19 -21.59 -18.47 -11.74
N THR A 20 -21.44 -18.90 -13.01
CA THR A 20 -20.83 -20.16 -13.41
C THR A 20 -19.35 -20.02 -13.80
N ALA A 21 -18.80 -18.81 -13.86
CA ALA A 21 -17.37 -18.63 -14.11
C ALA A 21 -16.57 -19.20 -12.92
N PRO A 22 -15.55 -20.06 -13.15
CA PRO A 22 -14.75 -20.60 -12.06
C PRO A 22 -14.13 -19.45 -11.27
N SER A 23 -14.33 -19.48 -9.96
CA SER A 23 -13.78 -18.50 -9.04
C SER A 23 -12.31 -18.20 -9.39
N ALA A 24 -11.99 -16.93 -9.62
CA ALA A 24 -10.64 -16.52 -10.01
C ALA A 24 -9.63 -16.58 -8.84
N THR A 25 -10.00 -17.28 -7.75
CA THR A 25 -9.18 -17.45 -6.56
C THR A 25 -8.33 -18.71 -6.66
N LEU A 26 -7.16 -18.68 -6.06
CA LEU A 26 -6.30 -19.85 -5.87
C LEU A 26 -7.05 -20.94 -5.12
N GLY A 27 -7.32 -22.05 -5.82
CA GLY A 27 -7.96 -23.22 -5.24
C GLY A 27 -9.45 -23.09 -4.97
N GLY A 28 -10.12 -21.99 -5.33
CA GLY A 28 -11.54 -21.79 -5.01
C GLY A 28 -11.85 -21.76 -3.51
N GLU A 29 -10.84 -21.61 -2.68
CA GLU A 29 -11.00 -21.63 -1.22
C GLU A 29 -11.45 -20.27 -0.70
N ARG A 30 -12.59 -20.27 -0.02
CA ARG A 30 -13.03 -19.15 0.81
C ARG A 30 -12.13 -19.06 2.05
N LYS A 31 -11.93 -17.86 2.56
CA LYS A 31 -11.24 -17.67 3.87
C LYS A 31 -11.95 -18.50 4.94
N ARG A 32 -11.16 -19.26 5.70
CA ARG A 32 -11.67 -20.03 6.83
C ARG A 32 -12.10 -19.08 7.95
N SER A 33 -13.11 -19.47 8.73
CA SER A 33 -13.55 -18.68 9.90
C SER A 33 -12.40 -18.34 10.86
N VAL A 34 -11.43 -19.23 11.02
CA VAL A 34 -10.23 -18.99 11.85
C VAL A 34 -9.38 -17.84 11.27
N GLU A 35 -9.23 -17.74 9.96
CA GLU A 35 -8.49 -16.64 9.32
C GLU A 35 -9.21 -15.30 9.51
N GLN A 36 -10.52 -15.30 9.42
CA GLN A 36 -11.33 -14.08 9.66
C GLN A 36 -11.27 -13.62 11.11
N ILE A 37 -11.35 -14.57 12.08
CA ILE A 37 -11.20 -14.26 13.51
C ILE A 37 -9.79 -13.74 13.79
N THR A 38 -8.77 -14.38 13.23
CA THR A 38 -7.38 -13.94 13.39
C THR A 38 -7.19 -12.53 12.84
N LEU A 39 -7.72 -12.24 11.65
CA LEU A 39 -7.69 -10.91 11.06
C LEU A 39 -8.40 -9.88 11.94
N LEU A 40 -9.59 -10.21 12.47
CA LEU A 40 -10.32 -9.34 13.38
C LEU A 40 -9.50 -9.00 14.61
N LEU A 41 -8.85 -9.99 15.24
CA LEU A 41 -7.98 -9.78 16.39
C LEU A 41 -6.79 -8.88 16.05
N PHE A 42 -6.16 -9.07 14.89
CA PHE A 42 -5.03 -8.23 14.43
C PHE A 42 -5.44 -6.79 14.08
N ILE A 43 -6.71 -6.52 13.83
CA ILE A 43 -7.23 -5.17 13.63
C ILE A 43 -7.67 -4.57 14.97
N VAL A 44 -8.50 -5.29 15.72
CA VAL A 44 -9.17 -4.75 16.92
C VAL A 44 -8.18 -4.57 18.08
N VAL A 45 -7.31 -5.55 18.36
CA VAL A 45 -6.40 -5.47 19.52
C VAL A 45 -5.40 -4.30 19.39
N PRO A 46 -4.69 -4.10 18.26
CA PRO A 46 -3.84 -2.92 18.08
C PRO A 46 -4.63 -1.60 18.09
N PHE A 47 -5.84 -1.58 17.54
CA PHE A 47 -6.70 -0.38 17.59
C PHE A 47 -7.09 -0.02 19.02
N LEU A 48 -7.50 -0.99 19.84
CA LEU A 48 -7.77 -0.76 21.26
C LEU A 48 -6.53 -0.30 22.02
N ALA A 49 -5.35 -0.82 21.68
CA ALA A 49 -4.08 -0.34 22.26
C ALA A 49 -3.83 1.12 21.86
N LEU A 50 -4.11 1.51 20.60
CA LEU A 50 -3.99 2.90 20.16
C LEU A 50 -4.92 3.84 20.92
N VAL A 51 -6.15 3.42 21.17
CA VAL A 51 -7.12 4.18 22.01
C VAL A 51 -6.61 4.29 23.45
N ALA A 52 -6.12 3.18 24.03
CA ALA A 52 -5.57 3.15 25.38
C ALA A 52 -4.23 3.94 25.50
N ALA A 53 -3.52 4.15 24.40
CA ALA A 53 -2.28 4.91 24.39
C ALA A 53 -2.46 6.37 24.85
N VAL A 54 -3.63 6.97 24.57
CA VAL A 54 -3.92 8.36 24.97
C VAL A 54 -3.88 8.54 26.49
N PRO A 55 -4.69 7.84 27.33
CA PRO A 55 -4.61 7.96 28.77
C PRO A 55 -3.30 7.45 29.38
N LEU A 56 -2.69 6.41 28.79
CA LEU A 56 -1.41 5.88 29.27
C LEU A 56 -0.25 6.86 29.06
N ALA A 57 -0.22 7.54 27.91
CA ALA A 57 0.80 8.58 27.66
C ALA A 57 0.67 9.76 28.62
N TRP A 58 -0.57 10.12 29.02
CA TRP A 58 -0.85 11.30 29.81
C TRP A 58 -0.36 11.23 31.28
N GLY A 59 -0.15 10.06 31.84
CA GLY A 59 0.19 9.98 33.26
C GLY A 59 1.24 8.94 33.66
N TRP A 60 1.54 7.96 32.82
CA TRP A 60 2.19 6.77 33.33
C TRP A 60 3.31 6.18 32.50
N GLY A 61 3.57 6.73 31.40
CA GLY A 61 4.59 5.94 30.91
C GLY A 61 4.73 5.69 29.47
N VAL A 62 5.10 6.73 28.79
CA VAL A 62 5.96 6.56 27.64
C VAL A 62 7.35 6.98 28.03
N SER A 63 8.28 6.05 28.01
CA SER A 63 9.70 6.35 28.16
C SER A 63 10.30 6.72 26.80
N TRP A 64 11.48 7.37 26.81
CA TRP A 64 12.24 7.61 25.57
C TRP A 64 12.59 6.32 24.84
N LEU A 65 12.78 5.22 25.55
CA LEU A 65 13.00 3.89 24.97
C LEU A 65 11.75 3.43 24.20
N ASP A 66 10.57 3.54 24.80
CA ASP A 66 9.31 3.14 24.17
C ASP A 66 9.02 3.96 22.90
N LEU A 67 9.27 5.28 22.95
CA LEU A 67 9.16 6.16 21.79
C LEU A 67 10.17 5.76 20.70
N GLY A 68 11.40 5.47 21.08
CA GLY A 68 12.44 5.00 20.17
C GLY A 68 12.06 3.68 19.50
N LEU A 69 11.53 2.71 20.26
CA LEU A 69 11.04 1.44 19.73
C LEU A 69 9.85 1.64 18.79
N LEU A 70 8.87 2.47 19.17
CA LEU A 70 7.73 2.79 18.32
C LEU A 70 8.19 3.37 16.99
N VAL A 71 9.01 4.42 17.01
CA VAL A 71 9.49 5.11 15.80
C VAL A 71 10.35 4.18 14.93
N PHE A 72 11.29 3.44 15.55
CA PHE A 72 12.17 2.54 14.81
C PHE A 72 11.38 1.44 14.09
N PHE A 73 10.52 0.70 14.81
CA PHE A 73 9.75 -0.40 14.21
C PHE A 73 8.65 0.10 13.28
N TYR A 74 8.12 1.30 13.49
CA TYR A 74 7.22 1.94 12.55
C TYR A 74 7.90 2.15 11.20
N PHE A 75 9.04 2.85 11.17
CA PHE A 75 9.73 3.14 9.92
C PHE A 75 10.36 1.91 9.29
N LEU A 76 10.79 0.92 10.08
CA LEU A 76 11.25 -0.37 9.57
C LEU A 76 10.14 -1.08 8.78
N GLY A 77 8.95 -1.21 9.36
CA GLY A 77 7.79 -1.80 8.70
C GLY A 77 7.31 -0.96 7.51
N CYS A 78 7.18 0.36 7.70
CA CYS A 78 6.76 1.28 6.64
C CYS A 78 7.67 1.18 5.40
N HIS A 79 9.00 1.26 5.57
CA HIS A 79 9.92 1.11 4.44
C HIS A 79 9.96 -0.33 3.90
N GLY A 80 9.71 -1.33 4.73
CA GLY A 80 9.52 -2.72 4.29
C GLY A 80 8.36 -2.87 3.31
N ILE A 81 7.23 -2.21 3.59
CA ILE A 81 6.10 -2.12 2.67
C ILE A 81 6.44 -1.24 1.47
N THR A 82 6.85 0.00 1.68
CA THR A 82 6.93 1.01 0.61
C THR A 82 8.08 0.75 -0.36
N ILE A 83 9.27 0.39 0.13
CA ILE A 83 10.43 0.06 -0.70
C ILE A 83 10.37 -1.40 -1.15
N GLY A 84 10.06 -2.31 -0.21
CA GLY A 84 10.07 -3.75 -0.46
C GLY A 84 8.84 -4.21 -1.22
N PHE A 85 7.72 -4.37 -0.53
CA PHE A 85 6.52 -4.96 -1.13
C PHE A 85 6.00 -4.15 -2.31
N HIS A 86 5.97 -2.84 -2.18
CA HIS A 86 5.38 -1.95 -3.16
C HIS A 86 6.34 -1.66 -4.33
N ARG A 87 7.40 -0.85 -4.14
CA ARG A 87 8.26 -0.39 -5.24
C ARG A 87 9.11 -1.50 -5.83
N HIS A 88 9.66 -2.41 -5.02
CA HIS A 88 10.51 -3.49 -5.52
C HIS A 88 9.71 -4.70 -6.04
N PHE A 89 8.92 -5.35 -5.17
CA PHE A 89 8.27 -6.61 -5.52
C PHE A 89 7.03 -6.44 -6.40
N THR A 90 6.25 -5.37 -6.22
CA THR A 90 5.06 -5.14 -7.05
C THR A 90 5.43 -4.51 -8.38
N HIS A 91 6.13 -3.37 -8.36
CA HIS A 91 6.32 -2.52 -9.53
C HIS A 91 7.67 -2.65 -10.22
N GLY A 92 8.63 -3.34 -9.61
CA GLY A 92 9.97 -3.49 -10.19
C GLY A 92 10.66 -2.15 -10.44
N SER A 93 10.45 -1.16 -9.56
CA SER A 93 11.02 0.18 -9.70
C SER A 93 12.55 0.19 -9.66
N PHE A 94 13.15 -0.86 -9.15
CA PHE A 94 14.59 -1.12 -9.15
C PHE A 94 14.85 -2.62 -9.00
N LYS A 95 16.10 -3.04 -9.30
CA LYS A 95 16.60 -4.37 -8.97
C LYS A 95 17.44 -4.31 -7.70
N ALA A 96 17.42 -5.37 -6.89
CA ALA A 96 18.15 -5.47 -5.64
C ALA A 96 19.09 -6.69 -5.64
N LYS A 97 20.28 -6.56 -5.05
CA LYS A 97 21.12 -7.71 -4.72
C LYS A 97 20.39 -8.61 -3.73
N ARG A 98 20.69 -9.91 -3.78
CA ARG A 98 19.95 -10.92 -2.99
C ARG A 98 19.83 -10.61 -1.49
N PRO A 99 20.89 -10.15 -0.77
CA PRO A 99 20.73 -9.80 0.65
C PRO A 99 19.73 -8.67 0.88
N LEU A 100 19.76 -7.60 0.09
CA LEU A 100 18.79 -6.49 0.19
C LEU A 100 17.37 -6.97 -0.14
N LYS A 101 17.22 -7.80 -1.19
CA LYS A 101 15.92 -8.38 -1.57
C LYS A 101 15.31 -9.18 -0.40
N ILE A 102 16.10 -10.01 0.28
CA ILE A 102 15.67 -10.79 1.45
C ILE A 102 15.33 -9.86 2.62
N ALA A 103 16.19 -8.90 2.94
CA ALA A 103 15.96 -7.94 4.01
C ALA A 103 14.66 -7.14 3.82
N LEU A 104 14.39 -6.67 2.59
CA LEU A 104 13.14 -5.97 2.26
C LEU A 104 11.91 -6.88 2.38
N ALA A 105 12.01 -8.15 1.98
CA ALA A 105 10.93 -9.12 2.14
C ALA A 105 10.59 -9.38 3.62
N ILE A 106 11.62 -9.52 4.45
CA ILE A 106 11.45 -9.71 5.91
C ILE A 106 10.89 -8.45 6.55
N ALA A 107 11.45 -7.27 6.27
CA ALA A 107 10.99 -6.00 6.82
C ALA A 107 9.52 -5.72 6.47
N GLY A 108 9.10 -5.99 5.22
CA GLY A 108 7.70 -5.89 4.81
C GLY A 108 6.80 -6.90 5.53
N SER A 109 7.26 -8.14 5.74
CA SER A 109 6.51 -9.14 6.51
C SER A 109 6.36 -8.73 7.99
N MET A 110 7.33 -8.00 8.56
CA MET A 110 7.26 -7.44 9.91
C MET A 110 6.30 -6.25 10.06
N ALA A 111 5.78 -5.69 8.97
CA ALA A 111 4.70 -4.70 9.00
C ALA A 111 3.35 -5.29 9.44
N VAL A 112 3.21 -6.63 9.39
CA VAL A 112 2.00 -7.38 9.79
C VAL A 112 0.79 -7.11 8.87
N GLU A 113 1.04 -6.77 7.60
CA GLU A 113 0.00 -6.48 6.60
C GLU A 113 -0.35 -7.68 5.69
N GLY A 114 0.12 -8.87 6.05
CA GLY A 114 -0.10 -10.09 5.29
C GLY A 114 1.16 -10.66 4.64
N PRO A 115 1.07 -11.91 4.14
CA PRO A 115 2.19 -12.58 3.47
C PRO A 115 2.60 -11.85 2.19
N LEU A 116 3.92 -11.77 1.91
CA LEU A 116 4.50 -11.09 0.75
C LEU A 116 3.79 -11.40 -0.57
N VAL A 117 3.60 -12.68 -0.89
CA VAL A 117 3.03 -13.09 -2.19
C VAL A 117 1.59 -12.62 -2.33
N ARG A 118 0.81 -12.70 -1.24
CA ARG A 118 -0.57 -12.25 -1.21
C ARG A 118 -0.67 -10.74 -1.35
N TRP A 119 0.09 -10.00 -0.55
CA TRP A 119 0.10 -8.54 -0.59
C TRP A 119 0.42 -8.01 -2.00
N VAL A 120 1.46 -8.57 -2.64
CA VAL A 120 1.84 -8.19 -4.01
C VAL A 120 0.76 -8.58 -5.02
N ALA A 121 0.12 -9.73 -4.87
CA ALA A 121 -0.95 -10.15 -5.75
C ALA A 121 -2.16 -9.21 -5.67
N ASP A 122 -2.61 -8.87 -4.46
CA ASP A 122 -3.71 -7.94 -4.20
C ASP A 122 -3.40 -6.57 -4.81
N HIS A 123 -2.19 -6.06 -4.61
CA HIS A 123 -1.80 -4.74 -5.11
C HIS A 123 -1.64 -4.69 -6.63
N ARG A 124 -1.11 -5.74 -7.26
CA ARG A 124 -1.08 -5.84 -8.74
C ARG A 124 -2.48 -5.95 -9.35
N LYS A 125 -3.42 -6.64 -8.66
CA LYS A 125 -4.83 -6.68 -9.07
C LYS A 125 -5.46 -5.29 -8.94
N HIS A 126 -5.20 -4.58 -7.83
CA HIS A 126 -5.62 -3.19 -7.66
C HIS A 126 -5.15 -2.30 -8.82
N HIS A 127 -3.86 -2.29 -9.14
CA HIS A 127 -3.35 -1.50 -10.27
C HIS A 127 -3.95 -1.86 -11.62
N LYS A 128 -4.33 -3.12 -11.80
CA LYS A 128 -5.00 -3.56 -13.03
C LYS A 128 -6.40 -2.98 -13.16
N PHE A 129 -7.16 -2.92 -12.07
CA PHE A 129 -8.58 -2.56 -12.03
C PHE A 129 -8.86 -1.26 -11.27
N SER A 130 -7.84 -0.49 -10.90
CA SER A 130 -7.93 0.66 -10.01
C SER A 130 -9.17 1.52 -10.23
N ASP A 131 -9.98 1.63 -9.18
CA ASP A 131 -11.27 2.33 -9.10
C ASP A 131 -12.34 1.85 -10.09
N ALA A 132 -12.16 0.66 -10.69
CA ALA A 132 -13.10 0.01 -11.59
C ALA A 132 -13.60 -1.32 -10.99
N GLU A 133 -14.54 -1.98 -11.69
CA GLU A 133 -15.01 -3.30 -11.32
C GLU A 133 -13.85 -4.31 -11.30
N GLY A 134 -13.72 -5.07 -10.21
CA GLY A 134 -12.60 -6.00 -9.97
C GLY A 134 -11.48 -5.45 -9.10
N ASP A 135 -11.49 -4.16 -8.76
CA ASP A 135 -10.58 -3.59 -7.76
C ASP A 135 -10.92 -4.16 -6.37
N PRO A 136 -9.95 -4.77 -5.66
CA PRO A 136 -10.22 -5.34 -4.34
C PRO A 136 -10.64 -4.29 -3.30
N HIS A 137 -10.15 -3.06 -3.39
CA HIS A 137 -10.32 -2.06 -2.33
C HIS A 137 -10.63 -0.64 -2.81
N SER A 138 -11.43 -0.48 -3.90
CA SER A 138 -11.86 0.84 -4.32
C SER A 138 -12.89 1.46 -3.37
N PRO A 139 -12.71 2.75 -2.97
CA PRO A 139 -13.75 3.48 -2.24
C PRO A 139 -14.99 3.78 -3.09
N TRP A 140 -14.90 3.61 -4.41
CA TRP A 140 -15.99 3.88 -5.36
C TRP A 140 -16.86 2.65 -5.68
N ARG A 141 -16.58 1.52 -5.03
CA ARG A 141 -17.27 0.22 -5.25
C ARG A 141 -18.80 0.30 -5.20
N TYR A 142 -19.35 1.18 -4.38
CA TYR A 142 -20.79 1.30 -4.16
C TYR A 142 -21.42 2.50 -4.86
N GLY A 143 -20.66 3.27 -5.63
CA GLY A 143 -21.14 4.45 -6.37
C GLY A 143 -20.62 5.78 -5.83
N GLU A 144 -21.18 6.90 -6.35
CA GLU A 144 -20.66 8.25 -6.11
C GLU A 144 -21.50 9.09 -5.12
N THR A 145 -22.63 8.56 -4.65
CA THR A 145 -23.42 9.27 -3.64
C THR A 145 -22.69 9.32 -2.30
N ILE A 146 -22.96 10.32 -1.47
CA ILE A 146 -22.29 10.45 -0.16
C ILE A 146 -22.42 9.19 0.71
N PRO A 147 -23.61 8.56 0.88
CA PRO A 147 -23.71 7.30 1.61
C PRO A 147 -22.90 6.14 0.99
N ALA A 148 -22.91 6.06 -0.35
CA ALA A 148 -22.14 5.06 -1.06
C ALA A 148 -20.63 5.24 -0.87
N LEU A 149 -20.15 6.49 -0.90
CA LEU A 149 -18.75 6.82 -0.67
C LEU A 149 -18.32 6.51 0.77
N ILE A 150 -19.15 6.83 1.78
CA ILE A 150 -18.86 6.47 3.17
C ILE A 150 -18.70 4.96 3.33
N LYS A 151 -19.62 4.18 2.75
CA LYS A 151 -19.55 2.71 2.73
C LYS A 151 -18.31 2.23 1.97
N GLY A 152 -17.98 2.89 0.86
CA GLY A 152 -16.81 2.59 0.05
C GLY A 152 -15.49 2.90 0.76
N LEU A 153 -15.40 4.01 1.49
CA LEU A 153 -14.25 4.34 2.32
C LEU A 153 -14.01 3.30 3.41
N TRP A 154 -15.07 2.86 4.10
CA TRP A 154 -14.98 1.75 5.06
C TRP A 154 -14.49 0.47 4.37
N TRP A 155 -15.06 0.15 3.20
CA TRP A 155 -14.63 -0.99 2.40
C TRP A 155 -13.16 -0.91 2.04
N ALA A 156 -12.72 0.17 1.41
CA ALA A 156 -11.34 0.36 0.96
C ALA A 156 -10.33 0.38 2.13
N HIS A 157 -10.74 0.86 3.30
CA HIS A 157 -9.88 0.95 4.46
C HIS A 157 -9.70 -0.40 5.16
N ILE A 158 -10.79 -1.11 5.47
CA ILE A 158 -10.76 -2.33 6.27
C ILE A 158 -11.61 -3.45 5.64
N GLY A 159 -12.81 -3.13 5.12
CA GLY A 159 -13.83 -4.12 4.78
C GLY A 159 -13.37 -5.16 3.77
N TRP A 160 -12.57 -4.76 2.77
CA TRP A 160 -12.08 -5.63 1.72
C TRP A 160 -11.25 -6.81 2.23
N MET A 161 -10.59 -6.65 3.38
CA MET A 161 -9.79 -7.71 3.98
C MET A 161 -10.65 -8.87 4.50
N PHE A 162 -11.95 -8.63 4.74
CA PHE A 162 -12.92 -9.65 5.15
C PHE A 162 -13.65 -10.27 3.96
N ASP A 163 -13.40 -9.83 2.73
CA ASP A 163 -13.96 -10.47 1.54
C ASP A 163 -13.53 -11.94 1.50
N GLU A 164 -14.48 -12.82 1.22
CA GLU A 164 -14.22 -14.25 1.08
C GLU A 164 -13.38 -14.55 -0.16
N GLU A 165 -13.54 -13.74 -1.22
CA GLU A 165 -12.80 -13.89 -2.46
C GLU A 165 -11.34 -13.45 -2.30
N GLN A 166 -10.42 -14.36 -2.59
CA GLN A 166 -9.00 -14.07 -2.55
C GLN A 166 -8.44 -13.82 -3.95
N THR A 167 -7.49 -12.92 -4.06
CA THR A 167 -6.78 -12.68 -5.33
C THR A 167 -5.95 -13.91 -5.71
N PRO A 168 -6.09 -14.43 -6.96
CA PRO A 168 -5.29 -15.55 -7.43
C PRO A 168 -3.79 -15.22 -7.50
N GLN A 169 -3.01 -15.76 -6.58
CA GLN A 169 -1.58 -15.45 -6.45
C GLN A 169 -0.76 -15.97 -7.64
N GLU A 170 -1.12 -17.13 -8.23
CA GLU A 170 -0.47 -17.67 -9.43
C GLU A 170 -0.63 -16.77 -10.65
N LYS A 171 -1.74 -16.04 -10.72
CA LYS A 171 -2.01 -15.10 -11.80
C LYS A 171 -1.28 -13.77 -11.62
N TYR A 172 -1.25 -13.26 -10.37
CA TYR A 172 -0.77 -11.91 -10.11
C TYR A 172 0.65 -11.82 -9.53
N ALA A 173 1.17 -12.91 -8.92
CA ALA A 173 2.52 -12.94 -8.35
C ALA A 173 3.30 -14.24 -8.70
N PRO A 174 3.25 -14.74 -9.97
CA PRO A 174 3.92 -15.98 -10.36
C PRO A 174 5.43 -15.94 -10.21
N ASP A 175 6.03 -14.77 -10.36
CA ASP A 175 7.46 -14.50 -10.20
C ASP A 175 7.92 -14.73 -8.74
N LEU A 176 7.13 -14.30 -7.76
CA LEU A 176 7.44 -14.51 -6.34
C LEU A 176 7.21 -15.95 -5.89
N ILE A 177 6.21 -16.62 -6.46
CA ILE A 177 5.95 -18.05 -6.20
C ILE A 177 7.10 -18.91 -6.72
N LYS A 178 7.69 -18.54 -7.86
CA LYS A 178 8.84 -19.24 -8.47
C LYS A 178 10.15 -19.02 -7.71
N ASP A 179 10.31 -17.89 -7.00
CA ASP A 179 11.51 -17.63 -6.19
C ASP A 179 11.42 -18.38 -4.84
N PRO A 180 12.28 -19.41 -4.59
CA PRO A 180 12.16 -20.23 -3.37
C PRO A 180 12.31 -19.44 -2.08
N ALA A 181 13.16 -18.39 -2.06
CA ALA A 181 13.36 -17.57 -0.87
C ALA A 181 12.13 -16.68 -0.59
N MET A 182 11.56 -16.04 -1.62
CA MET A 182 10.38 -15.20 -1.46
C MET A 182 9.17 -16.05 -1.03
N ARG A 183 9.00 -17.21 -1.62
CA ARG A 183 7.98 -18.18 -1.21
C ARG A 183 8.17 -18.65 0.24
N ALA A 184 9.41 -18.95 0.66
CA ALA A 184 9.71 -19.35 2.04
C ALA A 184 9.38 -18.23 3.03
N ILE A 185 9.84 -17.00 2.80
CA ILE A 185 9.55 -15.82 3.64
C ILE A 185 8.05 -15.59 3.73
N SER A 186 7.33 -15.68 2.61
CA SER A 186 5.87 -15.53 2.57
C SER A 186 5.15 -16.58 3.41
N ARG A 187 5.60 -17.85 3.37
CA ARG A 187 5.03 -18.95 4.18
C ARG A 187 5.35 -18.80 5.67
N GLN A 188 6.46 -18.15 5.99
CA GLN A 188 6.91 -17.89 7.36
C GLN A 188 6.30 -16.59 7.93
N PHE A 189 5.21 -16.07 7.35
CA PHE A 189 4.59 -14.82 7.79
C PHE A 189 4.28 -14.79 9.29
N VAL A 190 3.77 -15.89 9.85
CA VAL A 190 3.49 -16.01 11.29
C VAL A 190 4.77 -15.85 12.14
N LEU A 191 5.90 -16.42 11.70
CA LEU A 191 7.19 -16.23 12.37
C LEU A 191 7.61 -14.75 12.36
N TRP A 192 7.54 -14.09 11.19
CA TRP A 192 7.94 -12.69 11.08
C TRP A 192 7.01 -11.76 11.87
N THR A 193 5.73 -12.11 11.96
CA THR A 193 4.77 -11.45 12.85
C THR A 193 5.16 -11.62 14.31
N ALA A 194 5.48 -12.84 14.77
CA ALA A 194 5.92 -13.11 16.12
C ALA A 194 7.21 -12.36 16.47
N VAL A 195 8.19 -12.34 15.56
CA VAL A 195 9.43 -11.53 15.70
C VAL A 195 9.11 -10.05 15.81
N SER A 196 8.24 -9.54 14.92
CA SER A 196 7.84 -8.12 14.88
C SER A 196 7.16 -7.68 16.19
N LEU A 197 6.35 -8.53 16.78
CA LEU A 197 5.64 -8.23 18.02
C LEU A 197 6.49 -8.50 19.27
N GLY A 198 7.32 -9.55 19.25
CA GLY A 198 8.10 -9.96 20.40
C GLY A 198 9.40 -9.17 20.60
N LEU A 199 10.03 -8.72 19.51
CA LEU A 199 11.33 -8.06 19.58
C LEU A 199 11.31 -6.74 20.37
N PRO A 200 10.31 -5.84 20.23
CA PRO A 200 10.21 -4.65 21.07
C PRO A 200 10.06 -4.97 22.56
N ALA A 201 9.28 -6.01 22.90
CA ALA A 201 9.14 -6.47 24.28
C ALA A 201 10.49 -6.97 24.85
N LEU A 202 11.19 -7.78 24.06
CA LEU A 202 12.50 -8.31 24.45
C LEU A 202 13.50 -7.17 24.68
N ILE A 203 13.58 -6.20 23.76
CA ILE A 203 14.48 -5.05 23.89
C ILE A 203 14.12 -4.20 25.12
N GLY A 204 12.83 -3.89 25.31
CA GLY A 204 12.35 -3.14 26.47
C GLY A 204 12.67 -3.81 27.79
N GLY A 205 12.40 -5.11 27.88
CA GLY A 205 12.70 -5.93 29.08
C GLY A 205 14.19 -6.01 29.41
N LEU A 206 15.02 -6.27 28.41
CA LEU A 206 16.48 -6.37 28.59
C LEU A 206 17.11 -5.01 28.89
N ALA A 207 16.69 -3.94 28.22
CA ALA A 207 17.25 -2.61 28.43
C ALA A 207 16.92 -2.03 29.81
N THR A 208 15.76 -2.40 30.38
CA THR A 208 15.33 -1.93 31.71
C THR A 208 15.48 -2.97 32.81
N MET A 209 15.87 -4.19 32.46
CA MET A 209 15.94 -5.35 33.35
C MET A 209 14.63 -5.54 34.14
N SER A 210 13.47 -5.30 33.51
CA SER A 210 12.15 -5.34 34.16
C SER A 210 11.04 -5.87 33.26
N TRP A 211 10.06 -6.54 33.87
CA TRP A 211 8.83 -6.94 33.19
C TRP A 211 7.98 -5.76 32.73
N TRP A 212 8.07 -4.63 33.46
CA TRP A 212 7.38 -3.40 33.05
C TRP A 212 7.94 -2.85 31.75
N GLY A 213 9.26 -2.80 31.59
CA GLY A 213 9.88 -2.41 30.33
C GLY A 213 9.59 -3.38 29.18
N ALA A 214 9.45 -4.67 29.46
CA ALA A 214 8.98 -5.64 28.45
C ALA A 214 7.53 -5.33 28.01
N PHE A 215 6.66 -5.05 28.98
CA PHE A 215 5.27 -4.70 28.73
C PHE A 215 5.14 -3.40 27.92
N THR A 216 5.81 -2.31 28.35
CA THR A 216 5.73 -1.02 27.65
C THR A 216 6.37 -1.10 26.26
N GLY A 217 7.48 -1.80 26.10
CA GLY A 217 8.09 -2.08 24.81
C GLY A 217 7.15 -2.84 23.87
N PHE A 218 6.43 -3.85 24.38
CA PHE A 218 5.37 -4.54 23.61
C PHE A 218 4.21 -3.61 23.29
N PHE A 219 3.72 -2.86 24.26
CA PHE A 219 2.58 -1.98 24.08
C PHE A 219 2.86 -0.91 23.00
N TRP A 220 3.94 -0.15 23.15
CA TRP A 220 4.29 0.95 22.25
C TRP A 220 4.95 0.47 20.95
N GLY A 221 5.99 -0.35 21.06
CA GLY A 221 6.80 -0.79 19.92
C GLY A 221 6.12 -1.86 19.07
N SER A 222 5.07 -2.53 19.58
CA SER A 222 4.33 -3.55 18.83
C SER A 222 2.89 -3.12 18.56
N LEU A 223 2.02 -3.05 19.57
CA LEU A 223 0.59 -2.86 19.35
C LEU A 223 0.26 -1.48 18.79
N VAL A 224 0.70 -0.40 19.46
CA VAL A 224 0.43 0.98 19.03
C VAL A 224 1.07 1.23 17.68
N ARG A 225 2.32 0.79 17.48
CA ARG A 225 3.03 0.92 16.21
C ARG A 225 2.31 0.20 15.06
N VAL A 226 1.83 -1.04 15.27
CA VAL A 226 1.08 -1.78 14.24
C VAL A 226 -0.19 -1.04 13.88
N ALA A 227 -0.98 -0.59 14.86
CA ALA A 227 -2.19 0.19 14.58
C ALA A 227 -1.91 1.44 13.75
N LEU A 228 -0.90 2.23 14.15
CA LEU A 228 -0.52 3.45 13.42
C LEU A 228 -0.12 3.12 11.97
N LEU A 229 0.75 2.14 11.77
CA LEU A 229 1.21 1.75 10.45
C LEU A 229 0.05 1.27 9.57
N HIS A 230 -0.79 0.39 10.08
CA HIS A 230 -1.94 -0.15 9.35
C HIS A 230 -2.90 0.96 8.90
N HIS A 231 -3.30 1.84 9.82
CA HIS A 231 -4.21 2.93 9.47
C HIS A 231 -3.59 3.91 8.47
N VAL A 232 -2.28 4.15 8.49
CA VAL A 232 -1.60 4.97 7.48
C VAL A 232 -1.60 4.25 6.13
N THR A 233 -1.22 2.98 6.06
CA THR A 233 -1.20 2.21 4.80
C THR A 233 -2.60 2.07 4.21
N TRP A 234 -3.60 1.73 5.02
CA TRP A 234 -5.00 1.63 4.55
C TRP A 234 -5.59 2.98 4.13
N SER A 235 -5.07 4.08 4.65
CA SER A 235 -5.43 5.42 4.19
C SER A 235 -4.95 5.70 2.77
N ILE A 236 -3.89 5.06 2.31
CA ILE A 236 -3.48 5.15 0.91
C ILE A 236 -4.57 4.57 0.00
N ASN A 237 -5.13 3.42 0.36
CA ASN A 237 -6.19 2.78 -0.42
C ASN A 237 -7.52 3.56 -0.36
N SER A 238 -7.88 4.09 0.80
CA SER A 238 -9.16 4.77 1.03
C SER A 238 -9.08 6.27 0.73
N ILE A 239 -8.29 7.02 1.51
CA ILE A 239 -8.24 8.48 1.45
C ILE A 239 -7.59 8.95 0.15
N CYS A 240 -6.44 8.38 -0.25
CA CYS A 240 -5.76 8.83 -1.47
C CYS A 240 -6.49 8.46 -2.77
N HIS A 241 -7.50 7.56 -2.74
CA HIS A 241 -8.40 7.30 -3.86
C HIS A 241 -9.73 8.09 -3.79
N ALA A 242 -9.97 8.85 -2.71
CA ALA A 242 -11.18 9.65 -2.55
C ALA A 242 -10.91 11.15 -2.62
N VAL A 243 -9.76 11.61 -2.10
CA VAL A 243 -9.41 13.03 -2.03
C VAL A 243 -7.95 13.26 -2.42
N GLY A 244 -7.62 14.53 -2.68
CA GLY A 244 -6.25 14.96 -2.97
C GLY A 244 -6.09 15.65 -4.32
N LYS A 245 -4.90 16.26 -4.53
CA LYS A 245 -4.59 16.92 -5.80
C LYS A 245 -4.19 15.88 -6.85
N ARG A 246 -4.66 16.08 -8.09
CA ARG A 246 -4.40 15.18 -9.22
C ARG A 246 -3.64 15.92 -10.35
N PRO A 247 -2.36 16.26 -10.15
CA PRO A 247 -1.58 17.00 -11.14
C PRO A 247 -1.13 16.12 -12.32
N PHE A 248 -1.28 14.80 -12.25
CA PHE A 248 -0.86 13.85 -13.29
C PHE A 248 -2.06 13.09 -13.85
N LYS A 249 -1.97 12.71 -15.12
CA LYS A 249 -2.98 11.93 -15.84
C LYS A 249 -2.92 10.49 -15.36
N SER A 250 -3.84 10.08 -14.51
CA SER A 250 -4.11 8.69 -14.15
C SER A 250 -5.49 8.27 -14.64
N ARG A 251 -5.69 6.98 -14.90
CA ARG A 251 -6.98 6.43 -15.34
C ARG A 251 -7.99 6.24 -14.22
N ASP A 252 -7.53 6.35 -12.99
CA ASP A 252 -8.26 6.18 -11.74
C ASP A 252 -8.45 7.51 -11.01
N ARG A 253 -8.91 7.47 -9.77
CA ARG A 253 -9.20 8.65 -8.95
C ARG A 253 -8.12 8.95 -7.91
N SER A 254 -6.95 8.33 -8.01
CA SER A 254 -5.82 8.55 -7.11
C SER A 254 -5.41 10.01 -7.01
N GLY A 255 -5.18 10.50 -5.81
CA GLY A 255 -4.82 11.87 -5.48
C GLY A 255 -3.58 11.95 -4.58
N ASN A 256 -2.93 13.10 -4.57
CA ASN A 256 -1.80 13.41 -3.69
C ASN A 256 -2.31 14.03 -2.38
N VAL A 257 -2.00 13.40 -1.24
CA VAL A 257 -2.42 13.83 0.10
C VAL A 257 -1.18 14.20 0.92
N TRP A 258 -0.85 15.49 0.95
CA TRP A 258 0.43 16.00 1.48
C TRP A 258 0.67 15.73 2.96
N TRP A 259 -0.38 15.79 3.78
CA TRP A 259 -0.26 15.63 5.24
C TRP A 259 0.02 14.17 5.67
N LEU A 260 -0.23 13.18 4.80
CA LEU A 260 0.15 11.79 5.02
C LEU A 260 1.61 11.49 4.59
N ALA A 261 2.28 12.39 3.86
CA ALA A 261 3.52 12.07 3.15
C ALA A 261 4.66 11.59 4.05
N VAL A 262 4.81 12.18 5.23
CA VAL A 262 5.86 11.78 6.18
C VAL A 262 5.56 10.41 6.77
N LEU A 263 4.33 10.20 7.25
CA LEU A 263 3.91 8.94 7.88
C LEU A 263 3.87 7.79 6.88
N SER A 264 3.46 8.04 5.65
CA SER A 264 3.42 7.02 4.58
C SER A 264 4.76 6.85 3.84
N CYS A 265 5.85 7.45 4.33
CA CYS A 265 7.17 7.37 3.68
C CYS A 265 7.18 7.78 2.20
N GLY A 266 6.23 8.65 1.79
CA GLY A 266 6.08 9.15 0.43
C GLY A 266 5.00 8.48 -0.42
N GLU A 267 4.30 7.46 0.09
CA GLU A 267 3.28 6.74 -0.68
C GLU A 267 2.04 7.59 -0.97
N SER A 268 1.75 8.60 -0.14
CA SER A 268 0.62 9.50 -0.35
C SER A 268 0.80 10.51 -1.50
N TRP A 269 1.95 10.54 -2.18
CA TRP A 269 2.10 11.13 -3.51
C TRP A 269 1.54 10.21 -4.58
N HIS A 270 0.31 9.79 -4.37
CA HIS A 270 -0.30 8.61 -4.96
C HIS A 270 -0.75 8.81 -6.41
N ASN A 271 -1.08 10.06 -6.80
CA ASN A 271 -1.48 10.35 -8.17
C ASN A 271 -0.31 10.17 -9.17
N LEU A 272 0.92 10.60 -8.83
CA LEU A 272 2.05 10.31 -9.70
C LEU A 272 2.33 8.82 -9.75
N HIS A 273 2.24 8.14 -8.60
CA HIS A 273 2.44 6.70 -8.55
C HIS A 273 1.49 5.95 -9.51
N HIS A 274 0.19 6.26 -9.51
CA HIS A 274 -0.78 5.67 -10.44
C HIS A 274 -0.59 6.11 -11.89
N ALA A 275 -0.09 7.33 -12.13
CA ALA A 275 0.29 7.77 -13.47
C ALA A 275 1.57 7.09 -13.97
N ASP A 276 2.49 6.72 -13.09
CA ASP A 276 3.78 6.09 -13.40
C ASP A 276 4.20 5.05 -12.34
N PRO A 277 3.53 3.89 -12.29
CA PRO A 277 3.73 2.89 -11.22
C PRO A 277 5.15 2.38 -11.07
N THR A 278 5.93 2.38 -12.15
CA THR A 278 7.32 1.91 -12.13
C THR A 278 8.34 2.93 -11.63
N SER A 279 7.91 4.15 -11.31
CA SER A 279 8.80 5.18 -10.78
C SER A 279 9.32 4.81 -9.38
N ALA A 280 10.63 4.93 -9.16
CA ALA A 280 11.25 4.74 -7.85
C ALA A 280 11.02 5.93 -6.90
N ARG A 281 10.50 7.05 -7.42
CA ARG A 281 10.21 8.27 -6.68
C ARG A 281 8.78 8.73 -6.96
N HIS A 282 7.99 8.95 -5.90
CA HIS A 282 6.61 9.40 -5.98
C HIS A 282 6.49 10.91 -5.72
N GLY A 283 7.24 11.45 -4.77
CA GLY A 283 7.30 12.89 -4.48
C GLY A 283 8.32 13.60 -5.39
N VAL A 284 7.89 14.26 -6.45
CA VAL A 284 8.76 14.84 -7.48
C VAL A 284 9.02 16.34 -7.34
N GLU A 285 8.19 17.06 -6.59
CA GLU A 285 8.44 18.46 -6.29
C GLU A 285 9.45 18.60 -5.13
N ARG A 286 10.15 19.76 -5.04
CA ARG A 286 11.22 19.97 -4.05
C ARG A 286 10.77 19.81 -2.60
N TRP A 287 9.54 20.22 -2.30
CA TRP A 287 8.95 20.16 -0.97
C TRP A 287 8.30 18.82 -0.63
N GLN A 288 8.15 17.95 -1.61
CA GLN A 288 7.51 16.64 -1.42
C GLN A 288 8.46 15.66 -0.74
N VAL A 289 8.16 15.34 0.51
CA VAL A 289 8.94 14.37 1.29
C VAL A 289 8.64 12.96 0.80
N ASP A 290 9.69 12.25 0.38
CA ASP A 290 9.65 10.83 -0.02
C ASP A 290 10.91 10.16 0.55
N SER A 291 10.80 9.65 1.78
CA SER A 291 11.92 9.00 2.48
C SER A 291 12.29 7.68 1.82
N SER A 292 11.32 6.97 1.24
CA SER A 292 11.57 5.73 0.51
C SER A 292 12.46 5.95 -0.70
N ALA A 293 12.22 7.01 -1.49
CA ALA A 293 13.12 7.35 -2.61
C ALA A 293 14.53 7.70 -2.14
N ARG A 294 14.68 8.37 -1.00
CA ARG A 294 16.01 8.67 -0.43
C ARG A 294 16.76 7.40 -0.04
N LEU A 295 16.09 6.45 0.61
CA LEU A 295 16.70 5.18 0.98
C LEU A 295 17.04 4.32 -0.26
N ILE A 296 16.19 4.29 -1.29
CA ILE A 296 16.51 3.63 -2.55
C ILE A 296 17.77 4.25 -3.17
N ARG A 297 17.91 5.59 -3.13
CA ARG A 297 19.13 6.26 -3.62
C ARG A 297 20.38 5.84 -2.83
N TRP A 298 20.29 5.69 -1.51
CA TRP A 298 21.41 5.18 -0.71
C TRP A 298 21.74 3.73 -1.06
N PHE A 299 20.75 2.87 -1.22
CA PHE A 299 20.99 1.50 -1.67
C PHE A 299 21.64 1.45 -3.06
N GLU A 300 21.29 2.36 -3.96
CA GLU A 300 21.91 2.49 -5.27
C GLU A 300 23.38 2.94 -5.15
N GLN A 301 23.67 3.97 -4.35
CA GLN A 301 25.02 4.47 -4.10
C GLN A 301 25.92 3.42 -3.45
N LEU A 302 25.39 2.59 -2.58
CA LEU A 302 26.09 1.45 -1.96
C LEU A 302 26.20 0.23 -2.91
N GLY A 303 25.62 0.31 -4.10
CA GLY A 303 25.61 -0.77 -5.07
C GLY A 303 24.75 -1.97 -4.68
N TRP A 304 23.80 -1.81 -3.76
CA TRP A 304 22.85 -2.85 -3.34
C TRP A 304 21.58 -2.84 -4.19
N ALA A 305 21.17 -1.65 -4.66
CA ALA A 305 20.13 -1.47 -5.68
C ALA A 305 20.76 -1.06 -7.00
N TYR A 306 20.16 -1.46 -8.12
CA TYR A 306 20.60 -1.13 -9.47
C TYR A 306 19.42 -1.12 -10.44
N ASP A 307 19.61 -0.63 -11.66
CA ASP A 307 18.54 -0.44 -12.66
C ASP A 307 17.36 0.37 -12.08
N VAL A 308 17.67 1.41 -11.30
CA VAL A 308 16.67 2.21 -10.61
C VAL A 308 15.96 3.14 -11.59
N ARG A 309 14.64 3.05 -11.65
CA ARG A 309 13.81 3.82 -12.57
C ARG A 309 13.45 5.20 -11.99
N TRP A 310 14.46 6.08 -11.97
CA TRP A 310 14.25 7.46 -11.59
C TRP A 310 13.43 8.19 -12.66
N PRO A 311 12.41 8.98 -12.28
CA PRO A 311 11.61 9.71 -13.26
C PRO A 311 12.42 10.89 -13.82
N SER A 312 12.59 10.95 -15.17
CA SER A 312 13.15 12.10 -15.84
C SER A 312 12.14 13.25 -15.91
N ARG A 313 12.62 14.48 -16.10
CA ARG A 313 11.74 15.64 -16.29
C ARG A 313 10.77 15.43 -17.46
N SER A 314 11.25 15.01 -18.61
CA SER A 314 10.41 14.74 -19.76
C SER A 314 9.31 13.71 -19.48
N ARG A 315 9.64 12.65 -18.72
CA ARG A 315 8.68 11.62 -18.30
C ARG A 315 7.63 12.17 -17.34
N ILE A 316 8.01 13.03 -16.40
CA ILE A 316 7.08 13.72 -15.49
C ILE A 316 6.17 14.65 -16.28
N ASP A 317 6.74 15.52 -17.13
CA ASP A 317 6.01 16.54 -17.86
C ASP A 317 5.02 15.94 -18.86
N SER A 318 5.35 14.83 -19.51
CA SER A 318 4.44 14.10 -20.40
C SER A 318 3.17 13.56 -19.70
N ARG A 319 3.25 13.35 -18.38
CA ARG A 319 2.14 12.84 -17.56
C ARG A 319 1.35 13.96 -16.86
N ARG A 320 1.85 15.20 -16.86
CA ARG A 320 1.12 16.31 -16.21
C ARG A 320 -0.21 16.57 -16.91
N VAL A 321 -1.20 16.94 -16.12
CA VAL A 321 -2.43 17.54 -16.65
C VAL A 321 -2.06 18.92 -17.18
N ALA A 322 -2.46 19.23 -18.42
CA ALA A 322 -2.26 20.58 -18.95
C ALA A 322 -2.99 21.60 -18.04
N PRO A 323 -2.38 22.76 -17.76
CA PRO A 323 -3.12 23.85 -17.13
C PRO A 323 -4.35 24.19 -17.98
N ASP A 324 -5.51 24.40 -17.35
CA ASP A 324 -6.72 24.80 -18.04
C ASP A 324 -6.41 26.04 -18.89
N GLY A 325 -6.59 25.95 -20.23
CA GLY A 325 -6.33 27.01 -21.18
C GLY A 325 -4.98 27.02 -21.88
N ALA A 326 -4.07 26.09 -21.61
CA ALA A 326 -2.82 25.96 -22.37
C ALA A 326 -3.07 25.19 -23.68
N ALA A 327 -3.05 25.87 -24.82
CA ALA A 327 -2.95 25.23 -26.13
C ALA A 327 -1.75 24.27 -26.18
N PRO A 328 -1.83 23.13 -26.90
CA PRO A 328 -0.70 22.23 -27.06
C PRO A 328 0.46 23.05 -27.69
N ARG A 329 1.61 23.11 -27.00
CA ARG A 329 2.81 23.68 -27.56
C ARG A 329 3.12 22.91 -28.83
N GLY A 330 2.94 23.58 -29.98
CA GLY A 330 3.32 23.07 -31.28
C GLY A 330 4.78 22.59 -31.21
N LYS A 331 5.05 21.45 -31.83
CA LYS A 331 6.44 21.05 -32.09
C LYS A 331 7.10 22.20 -32.83
N GLU A 332 8.11 22.84 -32.23
CA GLU A 332 9.02 23.70 -32.98
C GLU A 332 9.57 22.90 -34.16
N PRO A 333 9.54 23.45 -35.38
CA PRO A 333 10.19 22.80 -36.51
C PRO A 333 11.68 22.66 -36.18
N ALA A 334 12.25 21.47 -36.39
CA ALA A 334 13.68 21.28 -36.35
C ALA A 334 14.29 22.25 -37.36
N GLU A 335 15.05 23.24 -36.89
CA GLU A 335 15.91 24.04 -37.74
C GLU A 335 16.87 23.11 -38.45
N ALA A 336 16.75 23.07 -39.77
CA ALA A 336 17.73 22.45 -40.64
C ALA A 336 18.96 23.35 -40.70
N ALA A 337 20.08 22.85 -40.22
CA ALA A 337 21.44 23.27 -40.58
C ALA A 337 22.38 22.07 -40.53
#